data_955403f43e5ea72f3ab3853242bacfc1
#
_entry.id   955403f43e5ea72f3ab3853242bacfc1
#
_cell.length_a   1.000
_cell.length_b   1.000
_cell.length_c   1.000
_cell.angle_alpha   90.00
_cell.angle_beta   90.00
_cell.angle_gamma   90.00
#
_symmetry.space_group_name_H-M   'P 1'
#
loop_
_entity.id
_entity.type
_entity.pdbx_description
1 polymer ?
#
loop_
_entity_poly.entity_id
_entity_poly.type
_entity_poly.pdbx_seq_one_letter_code
_entity_poly.pdbx_strand_id
1 'polypeptide(L)'
;VTLVTGRAHLKHTEGGDFREATYRAIRQGLMGAQSVLLEPVCRFALGVPQGALGRVLADLTRLRADFEAPQQADEMASIEGLCPAATFMRYPAAFTAATHGRGTVSYALSHYAPCHDAEQVIAAAAYNPLANLADTPDSVFCSHGAGFNVGWREVPAWAHCAPPERETKPFVP
;
A
#
# COMPACT_ATOMS: atom_id res chain seq x y z
N VAL A 1 -0.66 14.77 -7.76
CA VAL A 1 0.54 15.61 -8.00
C VAL A 1 0.15 16.79 -8.85
N THR A 2 0.53 17.99 -8.42
CA THR A 2 0.24 19.24 -9.15
C THR A 2 1.56 19.92 -9.51
N LEU A 3 1.75 20.24 -10.79
CA LEU A 3 2.87 21.08 -11.23
C LEU A 3 2.56 22.55 -10.87
N VAL A 4 3.35 23.13 -10.00
CA VAL A 4 3.16 24.52 -9.54
C VAL A 4 3.91 25.50 -10.42
N THR A 5 5.13 25.16 -10.81
CA THR A 5 5.97 25.99 -11.66
C THR A 5 7.00 25.13 -12.40
N GLY A 6 7.50 25.64 -13.50
CA GLY A 6 8.58 25.02 -14.26
C GLY A 6 9.25 26.05 -15.16
N ARG A 7 10.56 25.98 -15.30
CA ARG A 7 11.33 26.84 -16.18
C ARG A 7 12.32 26.03 -17.02
N ALA A 8 12.25 26.18 -18.31
CA ALA A 8 13.21 25.59 -19.23
C ALA A 8 14.42 26.51 -19.45
N HIS A 9 15.60 25.95 -19.61
CA HIS A 9 16.75 26.66 -20.12
C HIS A 9 16.79 26.57 -21.65
N LEU A 10 16.69 27.71 -22.32
CA LEU A 10 16.45 27.78 -23.77
C LEU A 10 17.49 27.04 -24.65
N LYS A 11 18.71 26.84 -24.18
CA LYS A 11 19.80 26.22 -24.94
C LYS A 11 20.10 24.76 -24.61
N HIS A 12 19.66 24.29 -23.43
CA HIS A 12 20.13 23.01 -22.88
C HIS A 12 19.03 22.11 -22.33
N THR A 13 17.74 22.50 -22.42
CA THR A 13 16.64 21.67 -21.95
C THR A 13 16.07 20.86 -23.08
N GLU A 14 16.11 19.53 -22.93
CA GLU A 14 15.49 18.58 -23.82
C GLU A 14 14.21 17.99 -23.21
N GLY A 15 13.37 17.32 -24.00
CA GLY A 15 12.12 16.74 -23.52
C GLY A 15 12.31 15.69 -22.42
N GLY A 16 13.45 14.99 -22.40
CA GLY A 16 13.82 14.05 -21.36
C GLY A 16 14.02 14.68 -19.98
N ASP A 17 14.52 15.92 -19.93
CA ASP A 17 14.86 16.61 -18.68
C ASP A 17 13.62 16.90 -17.84
N PHE A 18 12.51 17.29 -18.48
CA PHE A 18 11.23 17.49 -17.78
C PHE A 18 10.70 16.20 -17.16
N ARG A 19 10.88 15.07 -17.84
CA ARG A 19 10.47 13.76 -17.34
C ARG A 19 11.30 13.39 -16.13
N GLU A 20 12.61 13.47 -16.23
CA GLU A 20 13.52 13.18 -15.11
C GLU A 20 13.29 14.09 -13.91
N ALA A 21 13.14 15.40 -14.14
CA ALA A 21 12.82 16.35 -13.09
C ALA A 21 11.50 16.00 -12.36
N THR A 22 10.48 15.59 -13.12
CA THR A 22 9.19 15.17 -12.56
C THR A 22 9.32 13.90 -11.72
N TYR A 23 10.01 12.88 -12.22
CA TYR A 23 10.22 11.64 -11.50
C TYR A 23 10.99 11.86 -10.20
N ARG A 24 12.06 12.63 -10.25
CA ARG A 24 12.88 12.97 -9.08
C ARG A 24 12.10 13.78 -8.06
N ALA A 25 11.30 14.77 -8.49
CA ALA A 25 10.44 15.54 -7.61
C ALA A 25 9.39 14.67 -6.88
N ILE A 26 8.77 13.73 -7.59
CA ILE A 26 7.83 12.78 -6.99
C ILE A 26 8.55 11.91 -5.95
N ARG A 27 9.71 11.36 -6.27
CA ARG A 27 10.50 10.54 -5.35
C ARG A 27 10.94 11.31 -4.10
N GLN A 28 11.38 12.55 -4.26
CA GLN A 28 11.71 13.44 -3.13
C GLN A 28 10.49 13.69 -2.26
N GLY A 29 9.32 13.93 -2.87
CA GLY A 29 8.06 14.08 -2.15
C GLY A 29 7.71 12.83 -1.33
N LEU A 30 7.88 11.64 -1.91
CA LEU A 30 7.67 10.36 -1.23
C LEU A 30 8.66 10.13 -0.10
N MET A 31 9.95 10.49 -0.28
CA MET A 31 10.97 10.40 0.76
C MET A 31 10.68 11.31 1.96
N GLY A 32 10.06 12.46 1.73
CA GLY A 32 9.69 13.40 2.77
C GLY A 32 8.30 13.17 3.37
N ALA A 33 7.50 12.24 2.82
CA ALA A 33 6.16 11.94 3.27
C ALA A 33 6.17 10.83 4.34
N GLN A 34 5.13 10.82 5.16
CA GLN A 34 4.81 9.65 6.00
C GLN A 34 4.02 8.66 5.15
N SER A 35 4.71 7.65 4.63
CA SER A 35 4.07 6.59 3.85
C SER A 35 3.44 5.56 4.77
N VAL A 36 2.21 5.15 4.47
CA VAL A 36 1.49 4.09 5.17
C VAL A 36 1.29 2.92 4.22
N LEU A 37 1.70 1.73 4.65
CA LEU A 37 1.44 0.52 3.88
C LEU A 37 -0.03 0.14 4.05
N LEU A 38 -0.74 0.04 2.94
CA LEU A 38 -2.12 -0.43 2.89
C LEU A 38 -2.16 -1.88 2.39
N GLU A 39 -3.14 -2.63 2.90
CA GLU A 39 -3.45 -3.96 2.41
C GLU A 39 -4.89 -4.04 1.89
N PRO A 40 -5.17 -4.88 0.90
CA PRO A 40 -6.53 -5.15 0.47
C PRO A 40 -7.28 -5.95 1.53
N VAL A 41 -8.52 -5.58 1.79
CA VAL A 41 -9.44 -6.27 2.70
C VAL A 41 -10.59 -6.85 1.89
N CYS A 42 -10.84 -8.14 2.07
CA CYS A 42 -11.96 -8.85 1.48
C CYS A 42 -13.16 -8.86 2.43
N ARG A 43 -14.34 -8.61 1.90
CA ARG A 43 -15.60 -9.00 2.54
C ARG A 43 -15.88 -10.45 2.18
N PHE A 44 -16.25 -11.25 3.17
CA PHE A 44 -16.61 -12.65 2.96
C PHE A 44 -17.99 -12.99 3.53
N ALA A 45 -18.59 -14.05 2.99
CA ALA A 45 -19.76 -14.71 3.56
C ALA A 45 -19.55 -16.22 3.48
N LEU A 46 -19.74 -16.91 4.62
CA LEU A 46 -19.58 -18.33 4.77
C LEU A 46 -20.89 -18.96 5.21
N GLY A 47 -21.29 -20.05 4.53
CA GLY A 47 -22.28 -20.98 5.04
C GLY A 47 -21.59 -22.20 5.65
N VAL A 48 -21.77 -22.44 6.96
CA VAL A 48 -20.97 -23.38 7.75
C VAL A 48 -21.89 -24.43 8.37
N PRO A 49 -21.65 -25.75 8.15
CA PRO A 49 -22.35 -26.81 8.90
C PRO A 49 -22.07 -26.69 10.40
N GLN A 50 -23.08 -26.89 11.23
CA GLN A 50 -22.99 -26.75 12.70
C GLN A 50 -21.80 -27.51 13.29
N GLY A 51 -21.55 -28.74 12.83
CA GLY A 51 -20.43 -29.56 13.33
C GLY A 51 -19.03 -29.00 13.00
N ALA A 52 -18.91 -28.05 12.05
CA ALA A 52 -17.65 -27.40 11.69
C ALA A 52 -17.51 -25.98 12.27
N LEU A 53 -18.57 -25.44 12.89
CA LEU A 53 -18.64 -24.02 13.30
C LEU A 53 -17.49 -23.62 14.22
N GLY A 54 -17.22 -24.38 15.27
CA GLY A 54 -16.17 -24.04 16.23
C GLY A 54 -14.78 -23.98 15.59
N ARG A 55 -14.49 -24.89 14.67
CA ARG A 55 -13.22 -24.88 13.91
C ARG A 55 -13.12 -23.67 13.00
N VAL A 56 -14.19 -23.35 12.27
CA VAL A 56 -14.22 -22.20 11.36
C VAL A 56 -14.02 -20.89 12.13
N LEU A 57 -14.66 -20.71 13.29
CA LEU A 57 -14.48 -19.53 14.14
C LEU A 57 -13.03 -19.38 14.62
N ALA A 58 -12.39 -20.48 15.04
CA ALA A 58 -11.00 -20.49 15.43
C ALA A 58 -10.07 -20.12 14.24
N ASP A 59 -10.38 -20.64 13.05
CA ASP A 59 -9.63 -20.31 11.83
C ASP A 59 -9.78 -18.84 11.48
N LEU A 60 -10.98 -18.28 11.49
CA LEU A 60 -11.24 -16.85 11.21
C LEU A 60 -10.50 -15.93 12.19
N THR A 61 -10.47 -16.28 13.48
CA THR A 61 -9.70 -15.55 14.48
C THR A 61 -8.20 -15.55 14.16
N ARG A 62 -7.66 -16.71 13.77
CA ARG A 62 -6.25 -16.83 13.38
C ARG A 62 -5.92 -16.04 12.12
N LEU A 63 -6.88 -15.91 11.18
CA LEU A 63 -6.75 -15.14 9.96
C LEU A 63 -6.88 -13.62 10.18
N ARG A 64 -7.11 -13.18 11.42
CA ARG A 64 -7.35 -11.76 11.76
C ARG A 64 -8.63 -11.23 11.11
N ALA A 65 -9.63 -12.08 10.92
CA ALA A 65 -10.92 -11.66 10.42
C ALA A 65 -11.71 -10.91 11.51
N ASP A 66 -12.36 -9.83 11.09
CA ASP A 66 -13.40 -9.15 11.86
C ASP A 66 -14.75 -9.62 11.34
N PHE A 67 -15.56 -10.27 12.18
CA PHE A 67 -16.79 -10.93 11.76
C PHE A 67 -17.89 -10.82 12.79
N GLU A 68 -19.12 -10.81 12.31
CA GLU A 68 -20.32 -10.76 13.13
C GLU A 68 -20.60 -12.12 13.79
N ALA A 69 -21.40 -12.09 14.84
CA ALA A 69 -21.85 -13.32 15.50
C ALA A 69 -22.55 -14.24 14.49
N PRO A 70 -22.23 -15.56 14.48
CA PRO A 70 -22.85 -16.49 13.55
C PRO A 70 -24.37 -16.49 13.68
N GLN A 71 -25.06 -16.36 12.55
CA GLN A 71 -26.51 -16.51 12.48
C GLN A 71 -26.85 -17.98 12.19
N GLN A 72 -27.52 -18.62 13.14
CA GLN A 72 -27.87 -20.05 13.02
C GLN A 72 -29.24 -20.20 12.35
N ALA A 73 -29.29 -21.13 11.39
CA ALA A 73 -30.51 -21.55 10.71
C ALA A 73 -30.43 -23.06 10.47
N ASP A 74 -31.23 -23.82 11.17
CA ASP A 74 -31.28 -25.28 11.13
C ASP A 74 -29.90 -25.93 11.35
N GLU A 75 -29.41 -26.70 10.37
CA GLU A 75 -28.12 -27.39 10.43
C GLU A 75 -26.94 -26.55 9.94
N MET A 76 -27.19 -25.31 9.54
CA MET A 76 -26.19 -24.39 8.99
C MET A 76 -26.10 -23.11 9.83
N ALA A 77 -24.94 -22.50 9.79
CA ALA A 77 -24.72 -21.15 10.31
C ALA A 77 -24.17 -20.26 9.19
N SER A 78 -24.58 -19.01 9.14
CA SER A 78 -23.96 -18.00 8.28
C SER A 78 -23.04 -17.11 9.08
N ILE A 79 -21.88 -16.78 8.50
CA ILE A 79 -20.88 -15.87 9.07
C ILE A 79 -20.51 -14.88 7.99
N GLU A 80 -20.63 -13.58 8.30
CA GLU A 80 -20.17 -12.50 7.41
C GLU A 80 -19.11 -11.66 8.12
N GLY A 81 -18.19 -11.12 7.33
CA GLY A 81 -17.13 -10.30 7.91
C GLY A 81 -16.13 -9.76 6.89
N LEU A 82 -15.07 -9.19 7.45
CA LEU A 82 -13.94 -8.62 6.72
C LEU A 82 -12.67 -9.36 7.11
N CYS A 83 -11.76 -9.57 6.17
CA CYS A 83 -10.49 -10.24 6.44
C CYS A 83 -9.40 -9.68 5.52
N PRO A 84 -8.16 -9.52 6.01
CA PRO A 84 -7.03 -9.20 5.14
C PRO A 84 -6.92 -10.21 4.00
N ALA A 85 -6.82 -9.72 2.77
CA ALA A 85 -6.76 -10.60 1.60
C ALA A 85 -5.53 -11.52 1.64
N ALA A 86 -4.42 -11.05 2.18
CA ALA A 86 -3.18 -11.82 2.29
C ALA A 86 -3.34 -13.11 3.07
N THR A 87 -4.17 -13.11 4.13
CA THR A 87 -4.47 -14.28 4.96
C THR A 87 -5.64 -15.09 4.42
N PHE A 88 -6.68 -14.40 3.90
CA PHE A 88 -7.93 -15.05 3.48
C PHE A 88 -7.82 -15.80 2.16
N MET A 89 -7.02 -15.34 1.18
CA MET A 89 -7.00 -15.92 -0.17
C MET A 89 -6.62 -17.41 -0.23
N ARG A 90 -5.94 -17.91 0.79
CA ARG A 90 -5.60 -19.35 0.91
C ARG A 90 -6.62 -20.17 1.70
N TYR A 91 -7.52 -19.49 2.40
CA TYR A 91 -8.47 -20.14 3.30
C TYR A 91 -9.58 -20.95 2.61
N PRO A 92 -10.13 -20.58 1.45
CA PRO A 92 -11.21 -21.33 0.80
C PRO A 92 -10.93 -22.82 0.62
N ALA A 93 -9.71 -23.19 0.30
CA ALA A 93 -9.34 -24.61 0.19
C ALA A 93 -9.38 -25.32 1.55
N ALA A 94 -8.85 -24.73 2.60
CA ALA A 94 -8.88 -25.26 3.97
C ALA A 94 -10.32 -25.31 4.52
N PHE A 95 -11.12 -24.30 4.21
CA PHE A 95 -12.55 -24.26 4.55
C PHE A 95 -13.34 -25.40 3.89
N THR A 96 -13.13 -25.63 2.60
CA THR A 96 -13.78 -26.74 1.87
C THR A 96 -13.42 -28.10 2.52
N ALA A 97 -12.16 -28.29 2.87
CA ALA A 97 -11.72 -29.51 3.56
C ALA A 97 -12.33 -29.62 4.96
N ALA A 98 -12.36 -28.53 5.74
CA ALA A 98 -12.92 -28.50 7.09
C ALA A 98 -14.44 -28.78 7.14
N THR A 99 -15.15 -28.40 6.09
CA THR A 99 -16.60 -28.58 5.96
C THR A 99 -16.98 -29.85 5.17
N HIS A 100 -15.99 -30.64 4.74
CA HIS A 100 -16.19 -31.80 3.86
C HIS A 100 -16.99 -31.46 2.58
N GLY A 101 -16.75 -30.26 2.03
CA GLY A 101 -17.44 -29.77 0.84
C GLY A 101 -18.89 -29.31 1.04
N ARG A 102 -19.42 -29.35 2.27
CA ARG A 102 -20.82 -28.97 2.57
C ARG A 102 -20.97 -27.45 2.87
N GLY A 103 -19.86 -26.75 3.13
CA GLY A 103 -19.88 -25.31 3.35
C GLY A 103 -19.88 -24.52 2.03
N THR A 104 -20.33 -23.28 2.10
CA THR A 104 -20.27 -22.33 1.00
C THR A 104 -19.37 -21.16 1.38
N VAL A 105 -18.59 -20.66 0.43
CA VAL A 105 -17.73 -19.49 0.60
C VAL A 105 -17.90 -18.55 -0.57
N SER A 106 -18.16 -17.28 -0.26
CA SER A 106 -18.09 -16.19 -1.23
C SER A 106 -17.26 -15.06 -0.65
N TYR A 107 -16.51 -14.34 -1.49
CA TYR A 107 -15.72 -13.19 -1.08
C TYR A 107 -15.48 -12.24 -2.25
N ALA A 108 -15.29 -10.97 -1.92
CA ALA A 108 -14.91 -9.93 -2.87
C ALA A 108 -14.02 -8.88 -2.21
N LEU A 109 -13.23 -8.17 -3.00
CA LEU A 109 -12.48 -7.00 -2.50
C LEU A 109 -13.48 -5.96 -1.98
N SER A 110 -13.25 -5.47 -0.77
CA SER A 110 -14.05 -4.42 -0.11
C SER A 110 -13.36 -3.07 -0.21
N HIS A 111 -12.22 -2.93 0.41
CA HIS A 111 -11.48 -1.68 0.52
C HIS A 111 -9.99 -1.94 0.81
N TYR A 112 -9.23 -0.87 0.96
CA TYR A 112 -7.86 -0.92 1.46
C TYR A 112 -7.82 -0.33 2.88
N ALA A 113 -7.10 -0.99 3.78
CA ALA A 113 -6.88 -0.56 5.16
C ALA A 113 -5.38 -0.55 5.50
N PRO A 114 -4.95 0.10 6.59
CA PRO A 114 -3.57 -0.02 7.06
C PRO A 114 -3.19 -1.49 7.26
N CYS A 115 -2.02 -1.88 6.74
CA CYS A 115 -1.56 -3.27 6.80
C CYS A 115 -1.34 -3.70 8.26
N HIS A 116 -1.94 -4.82 8.66
CA HIS A 116 -1.93 -5.31 10.04
C HIS A 116 -0.54 -5.81 10.51
N ASP A 117 0.33 -6.19 9.58
CA ASP A 117 1.70 -6.64 9.83
C ASP A 117 2.74 -5.83 9.02
N ALA A 118 2.49 -4.53 8.86
CA ALA A 118 3.27 -3.62 8.03
C ALA A 118 4.78 -3.71 8.30
N GLU A 119 5.19 -3.79 9.57
CA GLU A 119 6.61 -3.87 9.95
C GLU A 119 7.28 -5.12 9.38
N GLN A 120 6.61 -6.27 9.44
CA GLN A 120 7.14 -7.53 8.90
C GLN A 120 7.23 -7.49 7.38
N VAL A 121 6.20 -6.95 6.72
CA VAL A 121 6.16 -6.82 5.26
C VAL A 121 7.25 -5.88 4.76
N ILE A 122 7.42 -4.73 5.41
CA ILE A 122 8.47 -3.74 5.08
C ILE A 122 9.85 -4.35 5.30
N ALA A 123 10.07 -5.04 6.42
CA ALA A 123 11.35 -5.69 6.72
C ALA A 123 11.67 -6.79 5.71
N ALA A 124 10.68 -7.60 5.32
CA ALA A 124 10.86 -8.66 4.32
C ALA A 124 11.14 -8.11 2.91
N ALA A 125 10.52 -6.99 2.55
CA ALA A 125 10.76 -6.32 1.28
C ALA A 125 12.19 -5.74 1.19
N ALA A 126 12.76 -5.34 2.33
CA ALA A 126 14.12 -4.79 2.46
C ALA A 126 14.43 -3.69 1.41
N TYR A 127 13.41 -2.94 0.99
CA TYR A 127 13.56 -1.93 -0.05
C TYR A 127 14.38 -0.73 0.46
N ASN A 128 15.46 -0.42 -0.24
CA ASN A 128 16.28 0.76 0.02
C ASN A 128 16.22 1.73 -1.18
N PRO A 129 15.46 2.83 -1.10
CA PRO A 129 15.32 3.79 -2.19
C PRO A 129 16.63 4.50 -2.55
N LEU A 130 17.59 4.60 -1.61
CA LEU A 130 18.87 5.25 -1.87
C LEU A 130 19.85 4.33 -2.62
N ALA A 131 19.65 3.02 -2.57
CA ALA A 131 20.46 2.05 -3.33
C ALA A 131 19.97 1.91 -4.79
N ASN A 132 18.78 2.37 -5.11
CA ASN A 132 18.23 2.33 -6.46
C ASN A 132 18.71 3.55 -7.27
N LEU A 133 19.87 3.41 -7.93
CA LEU A 133 20.46 4.50 -8.70
C LEU A 133 19.66 4.85 -9.97
N ALA A 134 18.94 3.89 -10.55
CA ALA A 134 18.11 4.11 -11.74
C ALA A 134 16.90 5.01 -11.42
N ASP A 135 16.40 4.90 -10.18
CA ASP A 135 15.23 5.63 -9.69
C ASP A 135 15.59 6.50 -8.48
N THR A 136 16.74 7.17 -8.53
CA THR A 136 17.23 7.98 -7.41
C THR A 136 16.31 9.16 -7.10
N PRO A 137 16.12 9.52 -5.82
CA PRO A 137 15.49 10.78 -5.41
C PRO A 137 16.41 11.98 -5.51
N ASP A 138 17.73 11.78 -5.73
CA ASP A 138 18.71 12.84 -5.88
C ASP A 138 18.47 13.64 -7.17
N SER A 139 18.94 14.86 -7.23
CA SER A 139 18.80 15.71 -8.40
C SER A 139 20.13 16.10 -8.99
N VAL A 140 20.13 16.49 -10.26
CA VAL A 140 21.27 17.06 -10.96
C VAL A 140 21.07 18.55 -11.10
N PHE A 141 22.05 19.30 -10.66
CA PHE A 141 22.14 20.75 -10.86
C PHE A 141 23.31 21.09 -11.78
N CYS A 142 23.25 22.24 -12.41
CA CYS A 142 24.29 22.71 -13.31
C CYS A 142 24.84 24.03 -12.80
N SER A 143 26.15 24.14 -12.69
CA SER A 143 26.86 25.39 -12.43
C SER A 143 28.05 25.51 -13.34
N HIS A 144 28.23 26.68 -13.96
CA HIS A 144 29.32 26.96 -14.90
C HIS A 144 29.46 25.92 -16.05
N GLY A 145 28.35 25.38 -16.51
CA GLY A 145 28.33 24.40 -17.59
C GLY A 145 28.64 22.94 -17.18
N ALA A 146 28.86 22.67 -15.90
CA ALA A 146 29.09 21.33 -15.37
C ALA A 146 27.92 20.86 -14.53
N GLY A 147 27.43 19.64 -14.79
CA GLY A 147 26.41 18.97 -13.98
C GLY A 147 27.02 18.35 -12.73
N PHE A 148 26.31 18.42 -11.59
CA PHE A 148 26.68 17.76 -10.36
C PHE A 148 25.46 17.23 -9.63
N ASN A 149 25.64 16.13 -8.90
CA ASN A 149 24.56 15.49 -8.13
C ASN A 149 24.41 16.18 -6.77
N VAL A 150 23.15 16.39 -6.37
CA VAL A 150 22.76 16.90 -5.06
C VAL A 150 21.85 15.89 -4.39
N GLY A 151 22.19 15.47 -3.18
CA GLY A 151 21.39 14.54 -2.39
C GLY A 151 19.98 15.11 -2.11
N TRP A 152 18.98 14.27 -2.12
CA TRP A 152 17.57 14.69 -2.05
C TRP A 152 17.23 15.59 -0.86
N ARG A 153 17.94 15.42 0.26
CA ARG A 153 17.78 16.27 1.47
C ARG A 153 18.28 17.70 1.27
N GLU A 154 19.26 17.86 0.41
CA GLU A 154 19.89 19.16 0.14
C GLU A 154 19.22 19.89 -1.02
N VAL A 155 18.45 19.18 -1.85
CA VAL A 155 17.75 19.75 -3.02
C VAL A 155 16.94 21.01 -2.69
N PRO A 156 16.22 21.13 -1.56
CA PRO A 156 15.50 22.37 -1.23
C PRO A 156 16.38 23.60 -1.10
N ALA A 157 17.64 23.43 -0.69
CA ALA A 157 18.59 24.56 -0.59
C ALA A 157 19.14 25.01 -1.95
N TRP A 158 19.06 24.14 -2.96
CA TRP A 158 19.51 24.40 -4.33
C TRP A 158 18.36 24.79 -5.27
N ALA A 159 17.11 24.62 -4.83
CA ALA A 159 15.94 24.91 -5.66
C ALA A 159 15.81 26.41 -5.94
N HIS A 160 15.40 26.75 -7.18
CA HIS A 160 15.20 28.11 -7.61
C HIS A 160 13.84 28.71 -7.20
N CYS A 161 12.97 27.89 -6.61
CA CYS A 161 11.67 28.31 -6.09
C CYS A 161 11.50 27.79 -4.66
N ALA A 162 10.77 28.54 -3.86
CA ALA A 162 10.40 28.09 -2.53
C ALA A 162 9.54 26.81 -2.62
N PRO A 163 9.74 25.85 -1.71
CA PRO A 163 8.84 24.70 -1.62
C PRO A 163 7.42 25.20 -1.32
N PRO A 164 6.39 24.56 -1.89
CA PRO A 164 5.01 24.91 -1.54
C PRO A 164 4.77 24.68 -0.04
N GLU A 165 3.94 25.54 0.57
CA GLU A 165 3.51 25.36 1.95
C GLU A 165 2.88 23.94 2.10
N ARG A 166 3.37 23.18 3.07
CA ARG A 166 2.81 21.86 3.36
C ARG A 166 1.46 22.04 4.04
N GLU A 167 0.37 21.81 3.34
CA GLU A 167 -0.90 21.54 4.00
C GLU A 167 -0.77 20.22 4.75
N THR A 168 -0.60 20.29 6.06
CA THR A 168 -0.68 19.13 6.94
C THR A 168 -2.14 18.74 7.13
N LYS A 169 -2.76 18.13 6.11
CA LYS A 169 -4.03 17.44 6.33
C LYS A 169 -3.72 16.11 7.00
N PRO A 170 -4.31 15.81 8.17
CA PRO A 170 -4.17 14.49 8.75
C PRO A 170 -4.73 13.45 7.76
N PHE A 171 -4.00 12.34 7.61
CA PHE A 171 -4.53 11.18 6.89
C PHE A 171 -5.79 10.72 7.64
N VAL A 172 -6.93 10.80 6.98
CA VAL A 172 -8.18 10.19 7.45
C VAL A 172 -8.28 8.87 6.71
N PRO A 173 -8.20 7.71 7.41
CA PRO A 173 -8.30 6.38 6.81
C PRO A 173 -9.66 6.10 6.19
#